data_bd0d9cee36cbda6dc1f2c7b12969a2e5
#
_entry.id   bd0d9cee36cbda6dc1f2c7b12969a2e5
#
_cell.length_a   1.000
_cell.length_b   1.000
_cell.length_c   1.000
_cell.angle_alpha   90.00
_cell.angle_beta   90.00
_cell.angle_gamma   90.00
#
_symmetry.space_group_name_H-M   'P 1'
#
loop_
_entity.id
_entity.type
_entity.pdbx_description
1 polymer ?
#
loop_
_entity_poly.entity_id
_entity_poly.type
_entity_poly.pdbx_seq_one_letter_code
_entity_poly.pdbx_strand_id
1 'polypeptide(L)'
;SDVCSSDLVFNNPANLSQTAIDQREVYIGRCLGVPGDTLWVDSLFSVIPSEKNAPDQKFLYTYPRKKEKQLDSLLTILSIRPNVLLGQDTVKNVRSFSRYEYYLLEQALGTNNWIEPADKEDSVDVLKPLIIPGKGKAVRVYPWNITLLRNTLVLHERKRADIKNDTLYIEGKPVQHCYFMKDYYWVGANNSINLSDSRLFGLVPKDHVIGKAAVIWFSKEQDTGFFNGYRWDRIWRRIK
;
A
#
# COMPACT_ATOMS: atom_id res chain seq x y z
N SER A 1 -15.94 5.17 -15.76
CA SER A 1 -15.27 6.33 -15.14
C SER A 1 -13.77 6.08 -15.09
N ASP A 2 -13.01 6.97 -15.71
CA ASP A 2 -11.57 6.83 -16.03
C ASP A 2 -10.61 7.03 -14.84
N VAL A 3 -11.03 6.77 -13.61
CA VAL A 3 -10.19 7.04 -12.42
C VAL A 3 -9.14 5.95 -12.24
N CYS A 4 -9.44 4.70 -12.58
CA CYS A 4 -8.57 3.54 -12.31
C CYS A 4 -7.46 3.30 -13.35
N SER A 5 -7.31 4.14 -14.36
CA SER A 5 -6.23 4.03 -15.37
C SER A 5 -5.04 4.95 -15.08
N SER A 6 -5.00 5.63 -13.93
CA SER A 6 -4.01 6.67 -13.66
C SER A 6 -3.53 6.66 -12.22
N ASP A 7 -2.35 7.23 -12.01
CA ASP A 7 -1.82 7.50 -10.68
C ASP A 7 -2.61 8.63 -10.01
N LEU A 8 -3.07 8.39 -8.78
CA LEU A 8 -3.76 9.37 -7.95
C LEU A 8 -2.76 10.13 -7.10
N VAL A 9 -2.99 11.44 -6.98
CA VAL A 9 -2.33 12.32 -6.01
C VAL A 9 -3.29 12.54 -4.85
N PHE A 10 -2.87 12.24 -3.64
CA PHE A 10 -3.76 12.30 -2.47
C PHE A 10 -2.99 12.63 -1.19
N ASN A 11 -3.71 13.19 -0.21
CA ASN A 11 -3.19 13.46 1.12
C ASN A 11 -3.21 12.18 1.97
N ASN A 12 -2.19 11.99 2.80
CA ASN A 12 -2.05 10.81 3.68
C ASN A 12 -3.32 10.56 4.52
N PRO A 13 -4.03 9.44 4.33
CA PRO A 13 -5.24 9.15 5.09
C PRO A 13 -4.97 8.66 6.51
N ALA A 14 -3.77 8.12 6.77
CA ALA A 14 -3.41 7.53 8.06
C ALA A 14 -2.77 8.53 9.03
N ASN A 15 -2.56 9.77 8.63
CA ASN A 15 -2.04 10.77 9.56
C ASN A 15 -3.09 11.10 10.62
N LEU A 16 -2.92 10.52 11.82
CA LEU A 16 -3.81 10.71 12.97
C LEU A 16 -3.54 12.00 13.72
N SER A 17 -2.50 12.78 13.37
CA SER A 17 -2.35 14.13 13.89
C SER A 17 -3.56 14.95 13.45
N GLN A 18 -4.04 15.86 14.30
CA GLN A 18 -5.23 16.69 14.04
C GLN A 18 -5.03 17.74 12.95
N THR A 19 -4.07 17.56 12.05
CA THR A 19 -3.84 18.46 10.93
C THR A 19 -4.97 18.35 9.91
N ALA A 20 -5.36 19.49 9.35
CA ALA A 20 -6.30 19.55 8.24
C ALA A 20 -5.81 18.67 7.07
N ILE A 21 -6.73 18.13 6.26
CA ILE A 21 -6.40 17.15 5.20
C ILE A 21 -5.39 17.76 4.22
N ASP A 22 -5.56 19.00 3.83
CA ASP A 22 -4.71 19.75 2.91
C ASP A 22 -3.28 20.04 3.42
N GLN A 23 -3.06 19.89 4.73
CA GLN A 23 -1.75 20.06 5.38
C GLN A 23 -1.01 18.74 5.57
N ARG A 24 -1.62 17.60 5.22
CA ARG A 24 -1.00 16.29 5.34
C ARG A 24 -0.04 16.04 4.19
N GLU A 25 0.87 15.11 4.42
CA GLU A 25 1.79 14.64 3.39
C GLU A 25 1.05 14.20 2.13
N VAL A 26 1.60 14.55 0.97
CA VAL A 26 1.04 14.20 -0.33
C VAL A 26 1.75 12.97 -0.87
N TYR A 27 0.95 11.98 -1.28
CA TYR A 27 1.41 10.76 -1.90
C TYR A 27 0.91 10.64 -3.34
N ILE A 28 1.64 9.85 -4.12
CA ILE A 28 1.22 9.41 -5.45
C ILE A 28 1.17 7.89 -5.45
N GLY A 29 0.05 7.32 -5.86
CA GLY A 29 -0.12 5.88 -5.96
C GLY A 29 -1.05 5.50 -7.11
N ARG A 30 -0.81 4.31 -7.66
CA ARG A 30 -1.67 3.77 -8.72
C ARG A 30 -3.03 3.39 -8.16
N CYS A 31 -4.09 3.86 -8.77
CA CYS A 31 -5.43 3.43 -8.44
C CYS A 31 -5.64 1.97 -8.90
N LEU A 32 -5.84 1.07 -7.94
CA LEU A 32 -6.11 -0.35 -8.18
C LEU A 32 -7.60 -0.67 -8.09
N GLY A 33 -8.36 0.12 -7.35
CA GLY A 33 -9.80 -0.06 -7.20
C GLY A 33 -10.55 1.24 -6.96
N VAL A 34 -11.70 1.38 -7.62
CA VAL A 34 -12.64 2.50 -7.46
C VAL A 34 -13.89 2.08 -6.67
N PRO A 35 -14.70 3.05 -6.20
CA PRO A 35 -15.91 2.75 -5.43
C PRO A 35 -16.83 1.75 -6.12
N GLY A 36 -17.08 0.61 -5.47
CA GLY A 36 -17.90 -0.48 -5.96
C GLY A 36 -17.14 -1.60 -6.67
N ASP A 37 -15.84 -1.47 -6.90
CA ASP A 37 -15.01 -2.55 -7.43
C ASP A 37 -14.84 -3.67 -6.40
N THR A 38 -14.61 -4.88 -6.90
CA THR A 38 -14.18 -6.02 -6.11
C THR A 38 -12.76 -6.40 -6.51
N LEU A 39 -11.83 -6.29 -5.59
CA LEU A 39 -10.44 -6.72 -5.76
C LEU A 39 -10.25 -8.08 -5.09
N TRP A 40 -9.44 -8.94 -5.70
CA TRP A 40 -9.03 -10.18 -5.07
C TRP A 40 -7.71 -9.95 -4.35
N VAL A 41 -7.72 -10.14 -3.04
CA VAL A 41 -6.56 -9.86 -2.17
C VAL A 41 -6.17 -11.10 -1.37
N ASP A 42 -4.87 -11.19 -1.09
CA ASP A 42 -4.31 -12.15 -0.15
C ASP A 42 -4.51 -11.72 1.31
N SER A 43 -3.95 -12.47 2.25
CA SER A 43 -4.02 -12.16 3.68
C SER A 43 -3.32 -10.86 4.07
N LEU A 44 -2.39 -10.37 3.25
CA LEU A 44 -1.68 -9.09 3.42
C LEU A 44 -2.33 -7.93 2.65
N PHE A 45 -3.53 -8.14 2.10
CA PHE A 45 -4.21 -7.17 1.24
C PHE A 45 -3.43 -6.81 -0.04
N SER A 46 -2.49 -7.65 -0.48
CA SER A 46 -1.88 -7.50 -1.79
C SER A 46 -2.87 -7.93 -2.87
N VAL A 47 -3.09 -7.07 -3.85
CA VAL A 47 -4.00 -7.37 -4.97
C VAL A 47 -3.32 -8.37 -5.89
N ILE A 48 -3.93 -9.54 -6.05
CA ILE A 48 -3.40 -10.59 -6.91
C ILE A 48 -3.79 -10.35 -8.37
N PRO A 49 -2.92 -10.77 -9.32
CA PRO A 49 -2.76 -10.08 -10.59
C PRO A 49 -4.05 -9.99 -11.38
N SER A 50 -4.54 -8.79 -11.47
CA SER A 50 -5.19 -8.37 -12.71
C SER A 50 -4.07 -7.89 -13.66
N GLU A 51 -4.30 -7.92 -14.96
CA GLU A 51 -3.41 -7.31 -15.98
C GLU A 51 -3.06 -5.83 -15.71
N LYS A 52 -3.68 -5.23 -14.69
CA LYS A 52 -3.50 -3.85 -14.21
C LYS A 52 -2.42 -3.70 -13.13
N ASN A 53 -1.85 -4.79 -12.63
CA ASN A 53 -0.83 -4.71 -11.59
C ASN A 53 0.48 -4.23 -12.20
N ALA A 54 1.03 -3.17 -11.60
CA ALA A 54 2.34 -2.69 -12.00
C ALA A 54 3.39 -3.79 -11.79
N PRO A 55 4.35 -3.95 -12.72
CA PRO A 55 5.44 -4.92 -12.58
C PRO A 55 6.29 -4.70 -11.32
N ASP A 56 6.18 -3.53 -10.71
CA ASP A 56 6.94 -3.11 -9.53
C ASP A 56 6.15 -3.25 -8.22
N GLN A 57 5.08 -4.04 -8.19
CA GLN A 57 4.36 -4.30 -6.96
C GLN A 57 5.29 -4.92 -5.92
N LYS A 58 5.26 -4.37 -4.70
CA LYS A 58 6.10 -4.82 -3.61
C LYS A 58 5.36 -5.77 -2.68
N PHE A 59 6.11 -6.78 -2.24
CA PHE A 59 5.68 -7.78 -1.29
C PHE A 59 6.45 -7.61 0.01
N LEU A 60 5.89 -8.11 1.11
CA LEU A 60 6.54 -8.06 2.40
C LEU A 60 7.46 -9.24 2.60
N TYR A 61 8.64 -8.98 3.15
CA TYR A 61 9.63 -10.01 3.48
C TYR A 61 10.12 -9.81 4.90
N THR A 62 10.35 -10.93 5.58
CA THR A 62 10.92 -10.96 6.92
C THR A 62 12.37 -11.42 6.88
N TYR A 63 13.17 -10.93 7.80
CA TYR A 63 14.56 -11.33 7.97
C TYR A 63 15.02 -11.14 9.42
N PRO A 64 16.06 -11.88 9.89
CA PRO A 64 16.56 -11.74 11.24
C PRO A 64 17.11 -10.33 11.50
N ARG A 65 16.67 -9.70 12.61
CA ARG A 65 17.10 -8.33 13.00
C ARG A 65 18.63 -8.16 13.03
N LYS A 66 19.36 -9.18 13.46
CA LYS A 66 20.84 -9.18 13.48
C LYS A 66 21.49 -9.05 12.11
N LYS A 67 20.73 -9.27 11.03
CA LYS A 67 21.18 -9.18 9.63
C LYS A 67 20.92 -7.81 8.99
N GLU A 68 20.39 -6.83 9.73
CA GLU A 68 20.05 -5.50 9.22
C GLU A 68 21.22 -4.83 8.48
N LYS A 69 22.38 -4.73 9.13
CA LYS A 69 23.58 -4.13 8.51
C LYS A 69 24.06 -4.87 7.26
N GLN A 70 23.92 -6.21 7.26
CA GLN A 70 24.31 -7.02 6.12
C GLN A 70 23.34 -6.79 4.95
N LEU A 71 22.04 -6.64 5.24
CA LEU A 71 21.03 -6.31 4.24
C LEU A 71 21.31 -4.94 3.62
N ASP A 72 21.56 -3.90 4.43
CA ASP A 72 21.86 -2.56 3.93
C ASP A 72 23.08 -2.56 2.99
N SER A 73 24.12 -3.33 3.34
CA SER A 73 25.30 -3.51 2.47
C SER A 73 24.94 -4.18 1.14
N LEU A 74 24.11 -5.23 1.17
CA LEU A 74 23.64 -5.91 -0.04
C LEU A 74 22.78 -5.01 -0.91
N LEU A 75 21.87 -4.23 -0.33
CA LEU A 75 21.05 -3.27 -1.06
C LEU A 75 21.93 -2.26 -1.83
N THR A 76 23.01 -1.78 -1.19
CA THR A 76 23.96 -0.88 -1.80
C THR A 76 24.71 -1.55 -2.95
N ILE A 77 25.25 -2.76 -2.75
CA ILE A 77 26.00 -3.53 -3.77
C ILE A 77 25.12 -3.83 -5.00
N LEU A 78 23.87 -4.20 -4.77
CA LEU A 78 22.91 -4.56 -5.82
C LEU A 78 22.23 -3.34 -6.45
N SER A 79 22.58 -2.13 -6.01
CA SER A 79 21.95 -0.87 -6.44
C SER A 79 20.43 -0.87 -6.22
N ILE A 80 19.97 -1.61 -5.22
CA ILE A 80 18.58 -1.58 -4.75
C ILE A 80 18.44 -0.36 -3.85
N ARG A 81 17.48 0.51 -4.16
CA ARG A 81 17.28 1.72 -3.34
C ARG A 81 16.92 1.34 -1.91
N PRO A 82 17.51 2.01 -0.89
CA PRO A 82 17.13 1.80 0.49
C PRO A 82 15.63 1.98 0.67
N ASN A 83 15.02 1.06 1.38
CA ASN A 83 13.61 1.12 1.74
C ASN A 83 13.45 1.20 3.26
N VAL A 84 12.30 1.69 3.70
CA VAL A 84 12.03 1.88 5.11
C VAL A 84 11.71 0.54 5.77
N LEU A 85 12.15 0.39 7.00
CA LEU A 85 11.73 -0.69 7.89
C LEU A 85 10.23 -0.53 8.20
N LEU A 86 9.42 -1.49 7.78
CA LEU A 86 7.96 -1.42 7.88
C LEU A 86 7.42 -2.02 9.17
N GLY A 87 8.14 -2.96 9.74
CA GLY A 87 7.77 -3.61 10.99
C GLY A 87 8.99 -4.22 11.67
N GLN A 88 8.91 -4.34 12.97
CA GLN A 88 9.98 -4.88 13.80
C GLN A 88 9.39 -5.60 14.99
N ASP A 89 9.85 -6.83 15.22
CA ASP A 89 9.65 -7.54 16.48
C ASP A 89 10.98 -7.77 17.20
N THR A 90 11.00 -8.59 18.24
CA THR A 90 12.22 -8.90 19.01
C THR A 90 13.27 -9.66 18.21
N VAL A 91 12.87 -10.40 17.17
CA VAL A 91 13.71 -11.35 16.41
C VAL A 91 13.82 -10.99 14.95
N LYS A 92 12.74 -10.52 14.32
CA LYS A 92 12.63 -10.28 12.87
C LYS A 92 12.31 -8.82 12.57
N ASN A 93 12.80 -8.38 11.43
CA ASN A 93 12.46 -7.13 10.78
C ASN A 93 11.64 -7.42 9.52
N VAL A 94 10.84 -6.44 9.08
CA VAL A 94 10.01 -6.51 7.87
C VAL A 94 10.37 -5.37 6.94
N ARG A 95 10.67 -5.69 5.69
CA ARG A 95 10.84 -4.72 4.59
C ARG A 95 10.07 -5.18 3.36
N SER A 96 9.82 -4.26 2.43
CA SER A 96 9.16 -4.59 1.16
C SER A 96 10.15 -4.61 0.02
N PHE A 97 10.03 -5.63 -0.83
CA PHE A 97 10.81 -5.76 -2.06
C PHE A 97 9.88 -6.07 -3.24
N SER A 98 10.24 -5.58 -4.44
CA SER A 98 9.63 -6.08 -5.67
C SER A 98 10.12 -7.51 -5.93
N ARG A 99 9.41 -8.25 -6.79
CA ARG A 99 9.86 -9.60 -7.20
C ARG A 99 11.27 -9.57 -7.77
N TYR A 100 11.60 -8.54 -8.55
CA TYR A 100 12.93 -8.39 -9.14
C TYR A 100 14.00 -8.10 -8.07
N GLU A 101 13.72 -7.18 -7.12
CA GLU A 101 14.65 -6.88 -6.03
C GLU A 101 14.89 -8.11 -5.15
N TYR A 102 13.85 -8.85 -4.83
CA TYR A 102 13.98 -10.11 -4.07
C TYR A 102 14.79 -11.14 -4.84
N TYR A 103 14.56 -11.30 -6.14
CA TYR A 103 15.35 -12.19 -6.99
C TYR A 103 16.86 -11.84 -6.95
N LEU A 104 17.21 -10.56 -7.03
CA LEU A 104 18.60 -10.13 -6.91
C LEU A 104 19.20 -10.48 -5.54
N LEU A 105 18.45 -10.27 -4.47
CA LEU A 105 18.85 -10.62 -3.11
C LEU A 105 19.03 -12.14 -2.96
N GLU A 106 18.12 -12.92 -3.50
CA GLU A 106 18.18 -14.38 -3.49
C GLU A 106 19.41 -14.89 -4.23
N GLN A 107 19.72 -14.36 -5.42
CA GLN A 107 20.93 -14.71 -6.17
C GLN A 107 22.20 -14.34 -5.38
N ALA A 108 22.25 -13.20 -4.72
CA ALA A 108 23.41 -12.77 -3.95
C ALA A 108 23.61 -13.58 -2.67
N LEU A 109 22.54 -14.07 -2.04
CA LEU A 109 22.59 -14.89 -0.82
C LEU A 109 22.77 -16.39 -1.12
N GLY A 110 22.34 -16.85 -2.27
CA GLY A 110 22.42 -18.25 -2.69
C GLY A 110 21.74 -19.18 -1.69
N THR A 111 22.40 -20.28 -1.35
CA THR A 111 21.89 -21.28 -0.39
C THR A 111 21.72 -20.78 1.04
N ASN A 112 22.33 -19.64 1.38
CA ASN A 112 22.24 -19.00 2.70
C ASN A 112 21.18 -17.89 2.74
N ASN A 113 20.16 -17.98 1.91
CA ASN A 113 19.07 -17.01 1.93
C ASN A 113 18.32 -17.05 3.26
N TRP A 114 18.38 -15.92 3.97
CA TRP A 114 17.72 -15.71 5.27
C TRP A 114 16.57 -14.69 5.15
N ILE A 115 16.25 -14.24 3.94
CA ILE A 115 15.09 -13.38 3.65
C ILE A 115 13.95 -14.30 3.24
N GLU A 116 12.86 -14.24 3.98
CA GLU A 116 11.69 -15.08 3.74
C GLU A 116 10.50 -14.18 3.37
N PRO A 117 9.63 -14.59 2.44
CA PRO A 117 8.32 -13.95 2.31
C PRO A 117 7.64 -13.88 3.68
N ALA A 118 6.96 -12.77 3.96
CA ALA A 118 6.26 -12.60 5.23
C ALA A 118 5.13 -13.64 5.39
N ASP A 119 4.58 -14.10 4.26
CA ASP A 119 3.73 -15.27 4.18
C ASP A 119 4.54 -16.47 3.72
N LYS A 120 4.56 -17.50 4.52
CA LYS A 120 5.01 -18.82 4.03
C LYS A 120 3.96 -19.34 3.07
N GLU A 121 4.39 -19.70 1.85
CA GLU A 121 3.58 -20.32 0.79
C GLU A 121 2.89 -21.66 1.18
N ASP A 122 2.97 -22.09 2.43
CA ASP A 122 2.36 -23.33 2.93
C ASP A 122 0.86 -23.23 3.23
N SER A 123 0.27 -22.06 3.20
CA SER A 123 -1.18 -21.92 3.09
C SER A 123 -1.51 -21.50 1.66
N VAL A 124 -2.28 -22.30 0.96
CA VAL A 124 -3.01 -21.85 -0.24
C VAL A 124 -3.71 -20.57 0.19
N ASP A 125 -3.15 -19.44 -0.21
CA ASP A 125 -3.66 -18.13 0.22
C ASP A 125 -5.05 -18.00 -0.42
N VAL A 126 -6.07 -18.25 0.38
CA VAL A 126 -7.45 -18.18 -0.08
C VAL A 126 -7.73 -16.72 -0.39
N LEU A 127 -7.77 -16.42 -1.68
CA LEU A 127 -8.09 -15.08 -2.16
C LEU A 127 -9.44 -14.65 -1.63
N LYS A 128 -9.49 -13.41 -1.15
CA LYS A 128 -10.66 -12.82 -0.52
C LYS A 128 -11.16 -11.63 -1.35
N PRO A 129 -12.46 -11.53 -1.60
CA PRO A 129 -13.02 -10.43 -2.39
C PRO A 129 -13.12 -9.16 -1.53
N LEU A 130 -12.20 -8.23 -1.72
CA LEU A 130 -12.24 -6.90 -1.11
C LEU A 130 -13.15 -5.98 -1.93
N ILE A 131 -14.32 -5.65 -1.39
CA ILE A 131 -15.22 -4.67 -2.00
C ILE A 131 -14.74 -3.27 -1.59
N ILE A 132 -14.47 -2.42 -2.58
CA ILE A 132 -14.11 -1.03 -2.35
C ILE A 132 -15.38 -0.23 -2.04
N PRO A 133 -15.49 0.40 -0.85
CA PRO A 133 -16.72 1.06 -0.45
C PRO A 133 -17.09 2.22 -1.37
N GLY A 134 -18.34 2.27 -1.77
CA GLY A 134 -18.96 3.41 -2.43
C GLY A 134 -20.02 4.04 -1.52
N LYS A 135 -20.25 5.33 -1.71
CA LYS A 135 -21.25 6.08 -0.95
C LYS A 135 -22.61 5.40 -0.99
N GLY A 136 -23.17 5.11 0.19
CA GLY A 136 -24.48 4.49 0.35
C GLY A 136 -24.57 3.00 -0.02
N LYS A 137 -23.45 2.38 -0.46
CA LYS A 137 -23.41 0.94 -0.78
C LYS A 137 -23.06 0.12 0.46
N ALA A 138 -23.72 -1.03 0.61
CA ALA A 138 -23.45 -1.97 1.68
C ALA A 138 -22.16 -2.75 1.41
N VAL A 139 -21.30 -2.86 2.41
CA VAL A 139 -20.11 -3.74 2.41
C VAL A 139 -20.29 -4.76 3.51
N ARG A 140 -20.21 -6.04 3.16
CA ARG A 140 -20.35 -7.13 4.13
C ARG A 140 -19.10 -7.23 5.01
N VAL A 141 -19.34 -7.42 6.31
CA VAL A 141 -18.28 -7.61 7.31
C VAL A 141 -17.94 -9.10 7.41
N TYR A 142 -16.65 -9.39 7.34
CA TYR A 142 -16.08 -10.72 7.56
C TYR A 142 -14.94 -10.62 8.57
N PRO A 143 -14.55 -11.69 9.25
CA PRO A 143 -13.43 -11.65 10.20
C PRO A 143 -12.13 -11.10 9.60
N TRP A 144 -11.86 -11.36 8.32
CA TRP A 144 -10.65 -10.93 7.65
C TRP A 144 -10.64 -9.44 7.25
N ASN A 145 -11.80 -8.79 7.03
CA ASN A 145 -11.87 -7.37 6.66
C ASN A 145 -12.36 -6.47 7.81
N ILE A 146 -12.74 -7.04 8.94
CA ILE A 146 -13.38 -6.34 10.05
C ILE A 146 -12.54 -5.17 10.58
N THR A 147 -11.22 -5.37 10.71
CA THR A 147 -10.29 -4.35 11.19
C THR A 147 -10.17 -3.19 10.20
N LEU A 148 -10.07 -3.49 8.90
CA LEU A 148 -10.03 -2.48 7.84
C LEU A 148 -11.31 -1.62 7.85
N LEU A 149 -12.48 -2.27 7.89
CA LEU A 149 -13.77 -1.58 7.90
C LEU A 149 -13.96 -0.75 9.18
N ARG A 150 -13.62 -1.32 10.34
CA ARG A 150 -13.66 -0.60 11.62
C ARG A 150 -12.80 0.66 11.58
N ASN A 151 -11.56 0.55 11.14
CA ASN A 151 -10.65 1.69 11.09
C ASN A 151 -11.15 2.75 10.11
N THR A 152 -11.66 2.34 8.95
CA THR A 152 -12.26 3.27 7.98
C THR A 152 -13.45 4.04 8.58
N LEU A 153 -14.33 3.36 9.32
CA LEU A 153 -15.47 4.00 9.99
C LEU A 153 -15.05 5.00 11.05
N VAL A 154 -14.04 4.65 11.86
CA VAL A 154 -13.56 5.54 12.94
C VAL A 154 -12.80 6.73 12.39
N LEU A 155 -11.85 6.50 11.47
CA LEU A 155 -10.93 7.53 11.00
C LEU A 155 -11.58 8.49 9.99
N HIS A 156 -12.45 7.98 9.12
CA HIS A 156 -12.95 8.75 7.98
C HIS A 156 -14.43 9.08 8.05
N GLU A 157 -15.23 8.24 8.74
CA GLU A 157 -16.68 8.45 8.89
C GLU A 157 -17.04 9.04 10.26
N ARG A 158 -16.06 9.17 11.17
CA ARG A 158 -16.24 9.67 12.55
C ARG A 158 -17.30 8.90 13.34
N LYS A 159 -17.48 7.62 13.04
CA LYS A 159 -18.41 6.73 13.75
C LYS A 159 -17.70 6.04 14.90
N ARG A 160 -18.41 5.79 15.98
CA ARG A 160 -17.92 4.91 17.04
C ARG A 160 -18.06 3.47 16.57
N ALA A 161 -16.94 2.78 16.43
CA ALA A 161 -16.95 1.39 16.01
C ALA A 161 -15.93 0.58 16.82
N ASP A 162 -16.36 -0.58 17.33
CA ASP A 162 -15.59 -1.50 18.15
C ASP A 162 -15.72 -2.93 17.64
N ILE A 163 -14.69 -3.74 17.90
CA ILE A 163 -14.71 -5.17 17.58
C ILE A 163 -14.79 -5.95 18.89
N LYS A 164 -15.77 -6.84 19.03
CA LYS A 164 -15.92 -7.75 20.18
C LYS A 164 -16.26 -9.13 19.65
N ASN A 165 -15.48 -10.14 20.02
CA ASN A 165 -15.69 -11.54 19.61
C ASN A 165 -15.98 -11.67 18.10
N ASP A 166 -15.07 -11.16 17.27
CA ASP A 166 -15.14 -11.15 15.80
C ASP A 166 -16.41 -10.50 15.22
N THR A 167 -17.10 -9.70 16.02
CA THR A 167 -18.30 -8.97 15.60
C THR A 167 -18.03 -7.47 15.63
N LEU A 168 -18.37 -6.79 14.54
CA LEU A 168 -18.29 -5.34 14.46
C LEU A 168 -19.53 -4.69 15.09
N TYR A 169 -19.28 -3.74 15.96
CA TYR A 169 -20.30 -2.91 16.57
C TYR A 169 -20.18 -1.48 16.06
N ILE A 170 -21.25 -0.90 15.58
CA ILE A 170 -21.33 0.52 15.20
C ILE A 170 -22.38 1.18 16.11
N GLU A 171 -21.96 2.26 16.81
CA GLU A 171 -22.79 2.95 17.80
C GLU A 171 -23.43 1.98 18.83
N GLY A 172 -22.62 0.99 19.25
CA GLY A 172 -23.03 -0.03 20.22
C GLY A 172 -23.91 -1.15 19.69
N LYS A 173 -24.26 -1.18 18.39
CA LYS A 173 -25.10 -2.21 17.77
C LYS A 173 -24.25 -3.15 16.91
N PRO A 174 -24.44 -4.48 17.02
CA PRO A 174 -23.73 -5.42 16.14
C PRO A 174 -24.23 -5.30 14.71
N VAL A 175 -23.31 -5.35 13.74
CA VAL A 175 -23.64 -5.22 12.32
C VAL A 175 -22.96 -6.30 11.48
N GLN A 176 -23.63 -6.75 10.44
CA GLN A 176 -23.08 -7.64 9.42
C GLN A 176 -22.69 -6.90 8.12
N HIS A 177 -23.18 -5.67 7.97
CA HIS A 177 -22.91 -4.80 6.83
C HIS A 177 -22.60 -3.39 7.30
N CYS A 178 -21.65 -2.74 6.63
CA CYS A 178 -21.32 -1.34 6.84
C CYS A 178 -21.81 -0.49 5.68
N TYR A 179 -22.21 0.73 5.98
CA TYR A 179 -22.55 1.76 5.00
C TYR A 179 -21.65 2.96 5.19
N PHE A 180 -21.11 3.46 4.10
CA PHE A 180 -20.18 4.58 4.08
C PHE A 180 -20.83 5.81 3.46
N MET A 181 -20.49 6.98 3.98
CA MET A 181 -21.01 8.26 3.49
C MET A 181 -20.13 8.84 2.38
N LYS A 182 -18.93 8.27 2.19
CA LYS A 182 -17.94 8.69 1.19
C LYS A 182 -17.65 7.57 0.19
N ASP A 183 -17.10 7.96 -0.94
CA ASP A 183 -16.43 7.06 -1.88
C ASP A 183 -14.99 6.80 -1.43
N TYR A 184 -14.49 5.58 -1.68
CA TYR A 184 -13.15 5.16 -1.31
C TYR A 184 -12.40 4.58 -2.50
N TYR A 185 -11.08 4.61 -2.42
CA TYR A 185 -10.18 4.07 -3.42
C TYR A 185 -9.17 3.14 -2.77
N TRP A 186 -8.70 2.16 -3.54
CA TRP A 186 -7.58 1.33 -3.18
C TRP A 186 -6.40 1.69 -4.05
N VAL A 187 -5.28 2.06 -3.46
CA VAL A 187 -4.08 2.53 -4.15
C VAL A 187 -2.90 1.65 -3.85
N GLY A 188 -2.08 1.39 -4.86
CA GLY A 188 -0.82 0.67 -4.75
C GLY A 188 0.37 1.60 -4.96
N ALA A 189 1.45 1.39 -4.21
CA ALA A 189 2.69 2.12 -4.39
C ALA A 189 3.50 1.57 -5.56
N ASN A 190 4.02 2.47 -6.38
CA ASN A 190 4.99 2.16 -7.44
C ASN A 190 6.44 2.39 -6.96
N ASN A 191 6.63 2.82 -5.72
CA ASN A 191 7.95 3.22 -5.24
C ASN A 191 8.56 2.13 -4.36
N SER A 192 9.79 1.74 -4.73
CA SER A 192 10.59 0.76 -3.98
C SER A 192 11.11 1.25 -2.63
N ILE A 193 11.06 2.54 -2.37
CA ILE A 193 11.66 3.13 -1.18
C ILE A 193 10.69 3.11 0.01
N ASN A 194 9.39 3.21 -0.25
CA ASN A 194 8.40 3.37 0.78
C ASN A 194 7.09 2.66 0.41
N LEU A 195 6.64 1.71 1.23
CA LEU A 195 5.34 1.08 1.07
C LEU A 195 4.25 2.04 1.59
N SER A 196 4.06 3.17 0.92
CA SER A 196 3.02 4.13 1.27
C SER A 196 1.79 3.91 0.39
N ASP A 197 1.06 2.82 0.67
CA ASP A 197 -0.14 2.44 -0.08
C ASP A 197 -1.25 1.89 0.82
N SER A 198 -2.35 1.48 0.22
CA SER A 198 -3.53 1.02 0.94
C SER A 198 -3.30 -0.22 1.81
N ARG A 199 -2.24 -0.99 1.58
CA ARG A 199 -1.86 -2.09 2.48
C ARG A 199 -1.40 -1.56 3.84
N LEU A 200 -0.81 -0.36 3.88
CA LEU A 200 -0.32 0.28 5.10
C LEU A 200 -1.39 1.15 5.76
N PHE A 201 -2.04 2.02 5.00
CA PHE A 201 -2.95 3.03 5.57
C PHE A 201 -4.44 2.77 5.30
N GLY A 202 -4.76 1.69 4.60
CA GLY A 202 -6.15 1.32 4.32
C GLY A 202 -6.76 2.09 3.15
N LEU A 203 -8.07 2.21 3.18
CA LEU A 203 -8.86 2.86 2.14
C LEU A 203 -8.62 4.37 2.10
N VAL A 204 -8.46 4.92 0.89
CA VAL A 204 -8.29 6.37 0.65
C VAL A 204 -9.65 7.00 0.38
N PRO A 205 -10.16 7.88 1.25
CA PRO A 205 -11.45 8.53 1.01
C PRO A 205 -11.32 9.61 -0.07
N LYS A 206 -12.42 9.84 -0.78
CA LYS A 206 -12.49 10.80 -1.90
C LYS A 206 -12.04 12.21 -1.56
N ASP A 207 -12.33 12.68 -0.35
CA ASP A 207 -11.95 14.01 0.13
C ASP A 207 -10.43 14.16 0.40
N HIS A 208 -9.67 13.07 0.37
CA HIS A 208 -8.21 13.07 0.41
C HIS A 208 -7.59 13.10 -0.99
N VAL A 209 -8.36 12.80 -2.04
CA VAL A 209 -7.87 12.80 -3.42
C VAL A 209 -7.78 14.22 -3.93
N ILE A 210 -6.57 14.66 -4.28
CA ILE A 210 -6.27 15.97 -4.86
C ILE A 210 -6.57 15.95 -6.36
N GLY A 211 -6.17 14.87 -7.05
CA GLY A 211 -6.36 14.74 -8.48
C GLY A 211 -5.60 13.56 -9.09
N LYS A 212 -5.49 13.57 -10.41
CA LYS A 212 -4.72 12.58 -11.19
C LYS A 212 -3.39 13.18 -11.61
N ALA A 213 -2.33 12.37 -11.53
CA ALA A 213 -1.06 12.72 -12.13
C ALA A 213 -1.17 12.63 -13.66
N ALA A 214 -1.03 13.75 -14.36
CA ALA A 214 -1.23 13.83 -15.80
C ALA A 214 0.06 13.89 -16.61
N VAL A 215 1.06 14.60 -16.08
CA VAL A 215 2.32 14.89 -16.79
C VAL A 215 3.49 14.88 -15.82
N ILE A 216 4.61 14.31 -16.25
CA ILE A 216 5.88 14.44 -15.57
C ILE A 216 6.49 15.78 -15.99
N TRP A 217 6.37 16.78 -15.12
CA TRP A 217 6.95 18.11 -15.37
C TRP A 217 8.48 18.07 -15.30
N PHE A 218 9.03 17.31 -14.34
CA PHE A 218 10.44 17.32 -14.03
C PHE A 218 10.87 15.92 -13.52
N SER A 219 12.03 15.45 -13.95
CA SER A 219 12.60 14.19 -13.47
C SER A 219 14.11 14.34 -13.35
N LYS A 220 14.61 14.06 -12.14
CA LYS A 220 16.02 14.09 -11.81
C LYS A 220 16.40 12.87 -10.97
N GLU A 221 17.59 12.34 -11.14
CA GLU A 221 18.13 11.29 -10.26
C GLU A 221 18.48 11.88 -8.90
N GLN A 222 18.20 11.13 -7.84
CA GLN A 222 18.66 11.48 -6.50
C GLN A 222 20.18 11.38 -6.44
N ASP A 223 20.79 12.19 -5.60
CA ASP A 223 22.26 12.22 -5.34
C ASP A 223 23.15 12.70 -6.50
N THR A 224 22.56 13.34 -7.50
CA THR A 224 23.32 14.04 -8.55
C THR A 224 23.45 15.52 -8.25
N GLY A 225 24.62 16.12 -8.51
CA GLY A 225 24.87 17.55 -8.35
C GLY A 225 23.83 18.41 -9.07
N PHE A 226 23.72 19.69 -8.71
CA PHE A 226 22.63 20.58 -9.15
C PHE A 226 22.44 20.59 -10.69
N PHE A 227 23.50 20.46 -11.47
CA PHE A 227 23.48 20.52 -12.94
C PHE A 227 23.46 19.16 -13.65
N ASN A 228 23.52 18.02 -12.92
CA ASN A 228 23.59 16.68 -13.48
C ASN A 228 22.40 15.82 -13.09
N GLY A 229 22.17 14.72 -13.83
CA GLY A 229 21.16 13.71 -13.48
C GLY A 229 19.74 14.02 -13.96
N TYR A 230 19.59 14.97 -14.88
CA TYR A 230 18.28 15.23 -15.50
C TYR A 230 17.89 14.09 -16.44
N ARG A 231 16.69 13.56 -16.24
CA ARG A 231 16.12 12.52 -17.09
C ARG A 231 15.25 13.16 -18.17
N TRP A 232 15.88 13.69 -19.18
CA TRP A 232 15.24 14.44 -20.28
C TRP A 232 14.21 13.60 -21.05
N ASP A 233 14.42 12.29 -21.14
CA ASP A 233 13.52 11.32 -21.76
C ASP A 233 12.18 11.20 -21.04
N ARG A 234 12.08 11.64 -19.78
CA ARG A 234 10.86 11.59 -18.97
C ARG A 234 10.17 12.93 -18.78
N ILE A 235 10.86 14.04 -19.04
CA ILE A 235 10.32 15.39 -18.85
C ILE A 235 9.25 15.65 -19.92
N TRP A 236 8.11 16.25 -19.52
CA TRP A 236 6.93 16.49 -20.35
C TRP A 236 6.23 15.22 -20.87
N ARG A 237 6.53 14.08 -20.31
CA ARG A 237 5.86 12.83 -20.68
C ARG A 237 4.51 12.72 -19.99
N ARG A 238 3.47 12.41 -20.76
CA ARG A 238 2.16 12.07 -20.19
C ARG A 238 2.24 10.74 -19.44
N ILE A 239 1.64 10.72 -18.26
CA ILE A 239 1.43 9.49 -17.49
C ILE A 239 0.21 8.79 -18.11
N LYS A 240 0.40 7.55 -18.51
CA LYS A 240 -0.67 6.71 -19.09
C LYS A 240 -1.36 5.91 -17.99
#